data_7940d3201a19bf5b9169a576abc82f65
#
_entry.id   7940d3201a19bf5b9169a576abc82f65
#
_cell.length_a   1.000
_cell.length_b   1.000
_cell.length_c   1.000
_cell.angle_alpha   90.00
_cell.angle_beta   90.00
_cell.angle_gamma   90.00
#
_symmetry.space_group_name_H-M   'P 1'
#
loop_
_entity.id
_entity.type
_entity.pdbx_description
1 polymer ?
#
loop_
_entity_poly.entity_id
_entity_poly.type
_entity_poly.pdbx_seq_one_letter_code
_entity_poly.pdbx_strand_id
1 'polypeptide(L)'
;GKTIEAGLIIKELKTRGIIERVLVVCPKGLVTQWEVEMFEKFGERFTIVLPEDYETLKKINHDQNVFTQFPLVISPMDAIKPLEQRNGWTQERIDQYNNDRIEAVVAGGWDLIIIDEAHRVAGSTSEVARHKLGDMLSQASPHLLLLTATPHSGKTEPFLRLMQLLDRDAFPNPKAVVREQVAPYIIRTEKREAMDNEGKPLFKERHTHLVKVEWQERHSLQQELYEHVTEYVRTSYNKAIREKKHYIGFLMVLFQRLVSSSTAAIADALERRLDIITTQSEQLHSASIGDL
;
A
#
# COMPACT_ATOMS: atom_id res chain seq x y z
N GLY A 1 9.90 -15.70 -4.06
CA GLY A 1 8.62 -15.03 -4.04
C GLY A 1 8.41 -14.14 -5.25
N LYS A 2 7.34 -13.35 -5.24
CA LYS A 2 6.92 -12.49 -6.37
C LYS A 2 8.02 -11.64 -6.99
N THR A 3 8.88 -11.02 -6.18
CA THR A 3 10.01 -10.20 -6.65
C THR A 3 11.00 -11.02 -7.49
N ILE A 4 11.28 -12.27 -7.08
CA ILE A 4 12.18 -13.16 -7.81
C ILE A 4 11.57 -13.56 -9.16
N GLU A 5 10.28 -13.91 -9.19
CA GLU A 5 9.56 -14.24 -10.42
C GLU A 5 9.57 -13.05 -11.39
N ALA A 6 9.32 -11.83 -10.88
CA ALA A 6 9.43 -10.62 -11.68
C ALA A 6 10.85 -10.38 -12.20
N GLY A 7 11.88 -10.59 -11.37
CA GLY A 7 13.27 -10.48 -11.78
C GLY A 7 13.65 -11.47 -12.89
N LEU A 8 13.16 -12.71 -12.83
CA LEU A 8 13.33 -13.69 -13.90
C LEU A 8 12.66 -13.23 -15.20
N ILE A 9 11.45 -12.69 -15.12
CA ILE A 9 10.73 -12.15 -16.30
C ILE A 9 11.51 -10.97 -16.90
N ILE A 10 11.96 -10.01 -16.07
CA ILE A 10 12.78 -8.89 -16.54
C ILE A 10 14.03 -9.40 -17.26
N LYS A 11 14.75 -10.34 -16.64
CA LYS A 11 15.99 -10.87 -17.20
C LYS A 11 15.79 -11.57 -18.53
N GLU A 12 14.76 -12.40 -18.60
CA GLU A 12 14.41 -13.13 -19.84
C GLU A 12 14.01 -12.17 -20.97
N LEU A 13 13.11 -11.21 -20.69
CA LEU A 13 12.66 -10.26 -21.70
C LEU A 13 13.77 -9.32 -22.17
N LYS A 14 14.66 -8.88 -21.26
CA LYS A 14 15.87 -8.11 -21.63
C LYS A 14 16.83 -8.93 -22.49
N THR A 15 17.06 -10.19 -22.14
CA THR A 15 17.96 -11.07 -22.91
C THR A 15 17.43 -11.31 -24.31
N ARG A 16 16.11 -11.32 -24.48
CA ARG A 16 15.47 -11.42 -25.81
C ARG A 16 15.41 -10.09 -26.57
N GLY A 17 15.81 -8.98 -25.97
CA GLY A 17 15.73 -7.65 -26.57
C GLY A 17 14.28 -7.13 -26.71
N ILE A 18 13.34 -7.65 -25.91
CA ILE A 18 11.92 -7.25 -25.95
C ILE A 18 11.69 -5.99 -25.12
N ILE A 19 12.45 -5.85 -24.01
CA ILE A 19 12.34 -4.71 -23.11
C ILE A 19 13.71 -4.12 -22.81
N GLU A 20 13.78 -2.79 -22.69
CA GLU A 20 14.93 -2.03 -22.22
C GLU A 20 14.56 -1.18 -21.01
N ARG A 21 13.35 -0.60 -21.01
CA ARG A 21 12.87 0.34 -20.02
C ARG A 21 11.81 -0.28 -19.10
N VAL A 22 12.11 -0.32 -17.80
CA VAL A 22 11.25 -0.95 -16.81
C VAL A 22 10.94 0.02 -15.67
N LEU A 23 9.66 0.18 -15.34
CA LEU A 23 9.19 0.88 -14.15
C LEU A 23 8.63 -0.14 -13.14
N VAL A 24 9.16 -0.12 -11.93
CA VAL A 24 8.59 -0.84 -10.78
C VAL A 24 7.89 0.15 -9.86
N VAL A 25 6.60 -0.05 -9.65
CA VAL A 25 5.77 0.74 -8.72
C VAL A 25 5.41 -0.14 -7.53
N CYS A 26 5.90 0.22 -6.35
CA CYS A 26 5.73 -0.60 -5.15
C CYS A 26 5.37 0.25 -3.92
N PRO A 27 4.91 -0.35 -2.81
CA PRO A 27 4.79 0.35 -1.53
C PRO A 27 6.15 0.92 -1.06
N LYS A 28 6.14 2.10 -0.43
CA LYS A 28 7.37 2.78 0.04
C LYS A 28 8.29 1.86 0.85
N GLY A 29 7.72 1.01 1.71
CA GLY A 29 8.50 0.07 2.53
C GLY A 29 9.17 -1.09 1.77
N LEU A 30 8.87 -1.28 0.47
CA LEU A 30 9.46 -2.34 -0.35
C LEU A 30 10.50 -1.82 -1.36
N VAL A 31 10.68 -0.52 -1.47
CA VAL A 31 11.57 0.11 -2.47
C VAL A 31 13.01 -0.41 -2.35
N THR A 32 13.58 -0.34 -1.15
CA THR A 32 14.95 -0.82 -0.90
C THR A 32 15.08 -2.33 -1.10
N GLN A 33 14.05 -3.10 -0.72
CA GLN A 33 14.05 -4.54 -0.94
C GLN A 33 14.09 -4.86 -2.45
N TRP A 34 13.30 -4.16 -3.26
CA TRP A 34 13.31 -4.31 -4.72
C TRP A 34 14.67 -3.98 -5.31
N GLU A 35 15.27 -2.86 -4.93
CA GLU A 35 16.59 -2.45 -5.40
C GLU A 35 17.66 -3.51 -5.08
N VAL A 36 17.74 -3.94 -3.82
CA VAL A 36 18.70 -4.93 -3.35
C VAL A 36 18.51 -6.28 -4.04
N GLU A 37 17.27 -6.79 -4.10
CA GLU A 37 17.00 -8.08 -4.74
C GLU A 37 17.30 -8.08 -6.24
N MET A 38 16.98 -7.00 -6.95
CA MET A 38 17.32 -6.88 -8.38
C MET A 38 18.81 -6.84 -8.61
N PHE A 39 19.55 -6.09 -7.78
CA PHE A 39 21.00 -6.01 -7.90
C PHE A 39 21.71 -7.32 -7.53
N GLU A 40 21.42 -7.88 -6.36
CA GLU A 40 22.14 -9.05 -5.86
C GLU A 40 21.84 -10.33 -6.64
N LYS A 41 20.57 -10.51 -7.07
CA LYS A 41 20.15 -11.78 -7.68
C LYS A 41 20.19 -11.76 -9.21
N PHE A 42 20.03 -10.58 -9.81
CA PHE A 42 19.92 -10.45 -11.27
C PHE A 42 20.97 -9.54 -11.89
N GLY A 43 21.76 -8.81 -11.09
CA GLY A 43 22.74 -7.83 -11.57
C GLY A 43 22.11 -6.59 -12.20
N GLU A 44 20.81 -6.36 -11.98
CA GLU A 44 20.09 -5.23 -12.54
C GLU A 44 20.08 -4.04 -11.59
N ARG A 45 20.60 -2.90 -12.07
CA ARG A 45 20.71 -1.66 -11.27
C ARG A 45 19.50 -0.76 -11.55
N PHE A 46 18.62 -0.69 -10.60
CA PHE A 46 17.47 0.22 -10.64
C PHE A 46 17.81 1.54 -9.95
N THR A 47 17.31 2.64 -10.51
CA THR A 47 17.36 3.96 -9.89
C THR A 47 16.07 4.20 -9.13
N ILE A 48 16.17 4.57 -7.85
CA ILE A 48 15.02 4.94 -7.03
C ILE A 48 14.71 6.42 -7.33
N VAL A 49 13.46 6.71 -7.70
CA VAL A 49 12.96 8.08 -7.90
C VAL A 49 11.92 8.39 -6.83
N LEU A 50 12.32 9.18 -5.84
CA LEU A 50 11.45 9.66 -4.76
C LEU A 50 10.85 11.04 -5.11
N PRO A 51 9.76 11.45 -4.41
CA PRO A 51 9.19 12.78 -4.58
C PRO A 51 10.18 13.92 -4.34
N GLU A 52 11.06 13.74 -3.37
CA GLU A 52 12.08 14.71 -2.99
C GLU A 52 13.14 14.88 -4.09
N ASP A 53 13.47 13.81 -4.79
CA ASP A 53 14.47 13.79 -5.86
C ASP A 53 13.96 14.43 -7.15
N TYR A 54 12.64 14.35 -7.38
CA TYR A 54 12.03 14.83 -8.64
C TYR A 54 12.36 16.29 -8.93
N GLU A 55 12.15 17.19 -7.98
CA GLU A 55 12.43 18.61 -8.14
C GLU A 55 13.94 18.90 -8.28
N THR A 56 14.76 18.14 -7.57
CA THR A 56 16.23 18.27 -7.64
C THR A 56 16.75 17.82 -9.00
N LEU A 57 16.31 16.64 -9.45
CA LEU A 57 16.72 16.07 -10.74
C LEU A 57 16.20 16.92 -11.92
N LYS A 58 15.00 17.47 -11.83
CA LYS A 58 14.44 18.39 -12.82
C LYS A 58 15.30 19.65 -12.97
N LYS A 59 15.77 20.23 -11.85
CA LYS A 59 16.65 21.42 -11.87
C LYS A 59 18.03 21.11 -12.43
N ILE A 60 18.60 19.96 -12.12
CA ILE A 60 19.94 19.55 -12.59
C ILE A 60 19.94 19.32 -14.10
N ASN A 61 18.86 18.77 -14.65
CA ASN A 61 18.79 18.32 -16.03
C ASN A 61 18.00 19.24 -16.98
N HIS A 62 17.97 20.54 -16.68
CA HIS A 62 17.41 21.55 -17.58
C HIS A 62 15.99 21.19 -18.13
N ASP A 63 15.06 20.88 -17.22
CA ASP A 63 13.67 20.56 -17.53
C ASP A 63 13.40 19.24 -18.29
N GLN A 64 14.39 18.35 -18.41
CA GLN A 64 14.15 17.03 -18.96
C GLN A 64 13.32 16.17 -17.99
N ASN A 65 12.48 15.33 -18.55
CA ASN A 65 11.70 14.39 -17.78
C ASN A 65 12.60 13.41 -17.01
N VAL A 66 12.51 13.41 -15.68
CA VAL A 66 13.34 12.56 -14.80
C VAL A 66 13.21 11.08 -15.15
N PHE A 67 12.02 10.63 -15.50
CA PHE A 67 11.75 9.24 -15.82
C PHE A 67 12.33 8.78 -17.15
N THR A 68 12.67 9.68 -18.07
CA THR A 68 13.34 9.31 -19.33
C THR A 68 14.84 9.11 -19.18
N GLN A 69 15.44 9.61 -18.10
CA GLN A 69 16.90 9.57 -17.90
C GLN A 69 17.41 8.19 -17.49
N PHE A 70 16.58 7.38 -16.86
CA PHE A 70 16.98 6.08 -16.33
C PHE A 70 16.17 4.96 -17.00
N PRO A 71 16.83 3.91 -17.50
CA PRO A 71 16.11 2.80 -18.14
C PRO A 71 15.37 1.92 -17.12
N LEU A 72 15.91 1.77 -15.90
CA LEU A 72 15.35 0.93 -14.86
C LEU A 72 15.03 1.79 -13.63
N VAL A 73 13.76 1.95 -13.32
CA VAL A 73 13.29 2.84 -12.25
C VAL A 73 12.41 2.10 -11.25
N ILE A 74 12.61 2.39 -9.96
CA ILE A 74 11.70 2.04 -8.88
C ILE A 74 11.11 3.34 -8.32
N SER A 75 9.78 3.40 -8.22
CA SER A 75 9.09 4.53 -7.62
C SER A 75 8.04 4.07 -6.60
N PRO A 76 7.97 4.71 -5.42
CA PRO A 76 6.91 4.43 -4.47
C PRO A 76 5.54 4.78 -5.06
N MET A 77 4.56 3.89 -4.90
CA MET A 77 3.18 4.11 -5.38
C MET A 77 2.59 5.45 -4.88
N ASP A 78 2.82 5.76 -3.60
CA ASP A 78 2.30 6.99 -3.00
C ASP A 78 3.06 8.25 -3.46
N ALA A 79 4.19 8.09 -4.13
CA ALA A 79 4.97 9.20 -4.72
C ALA A 79 4.41 9.70 -6.04
N ILE A 80 3.79 8.81 -6.81
CA ILE A 80 3.30 9.08 -8.18
C ILE A 80 1.78 9.08 -8.30
N LYS A 81 1.05 8.69 -7.24
CA LYS A 81 -0.42 8.77 -7.25
C LYS A 81 -0.89 10.23 -7.28
N PRO A 82 -2.04 10.53 -7.93
CA PRO A 82 -2.66 11.84 -7.88
C PRO A 82 -2.92 12.29 -6.43
N LEU A 83 -2.66 13.55 -6.15
CA LEU A 83 -3.06 14.19 -4.89
C LEU A 83 -4.54 14.58 -4.97
N GLU A 84 -5.31 14.27 -3.93
CA GLU A 84 -6.71 14.69 -3.80
C GLU A 84 -6.81 16.04 -3.09
N GLN A 85 -6.00 16.23 -2.04
CA GLN A 85 -5.97 17.45 -1.24
C GLN A 85 -4.56 17.71 -0.71
N ARG A 86 -4.19 18.98 -0.57
CA ARG A 86 -2.98 19.41 0.13
C ARG A 86 -3.24 20.75 0.83
N ASN A 87 -2.90 20.84 2.12
CA ASN A 87 -3.09 22.07 2.91
C ASN A 87 -2.37 23.25 2.27
N GLY A 88 -3.12 24.36 2.10
CA GLY A 88 -2.59 25.61 1.52
C GLY A 88 -2.48 25.62 -0.02
N TRP A 89 -3.01 24.60 -0.72
CA TRP A 89 -3.04 24.54 -2.18
C TRP A 89 -4.47 24.75 -2.68
N THR A 90 -4.62 25.52 -3.79
CA THR A 90 -5.86 25.59 -4.56
C THR A 90 -6.05 24.31 -5.38
N GLN A 91 -7.28 24.02 -5.79
CA GLN A 91 -7.57 22.86 -6.64
C GLN A 91 -6.81 22.95 -7.98
N GLU A 92 -6.74 24.11 -8.59
CA GLU A 92 -5.99 24.34 -9.84
C GLU A 92 -4.50 23.96 -9.70
N ARG A 93 -3.89 24.32 -8.57
CA ARG A 93 -2.49 23.97 -8.28
C ARG A 93 -2.30 22.48 -8.07
N ILE A 94 -3.27 21.81 -7.46
CA ILE A 94 -3.27 20.35 -7.28
C ILE A 94 -3.39 19.67 -8.64
N ASP A 95 -4.30 20.13 -9.49
CA ASP A 95 -4.53 19.56 -10.81
C ASP A 95 -3.30 19.75 -11.70
N GLN A 96 -2.69 20.93 -11.70
CA GLN A 96 -1.44 21.16 -12.43
C GLN A 96 -0.31 20.25 -11.93
N TYR A 97 -0.10 20.17 -10.63
CA TYR A 97 0.92 19.29 -10.03
C TYR A 97 0.68 17.81 -10.40
N ASN A 98 -0.57 17.36 -10.37
CA ASN A 98 -0.93 16.02 -10.75
C ASN A 98 -0.64 15.77 -12.24
N ASN A 99 -1.07 16.67 -13.11
CA ASN A 99 -0.86 16.54 -14.55
C ASN A 99 0.63 16.48 -14.89
N ASP A 100 1.43 17.44 -14.42
CA ASP A 100 2.87 17.47 -14.68
C ASP A 100 3.58 16.18 -14.24
N ARG A 101 3.17 15.64 -13.08
CA ARG A 101 3.81 14.46 -12.51
C ARG A 101 3.41 13.17 -13.18
N ILE A 102 2.14 13.05 -13.48
CA ILE A 102 1.56 11.90 -14.15
C ILE A 102 2.06 11.83 -15.61
N GLU A 103 2.01 12.96 -16.32
CA GLU A 103 2.55 13.05 -17.67
C GLU A 103 4.03 12.67 -17.70
N ALA A 104 4.82 13.11 -16.71
CA ALA A 104 6.22 12.74 -16.61
C ALA A 104 6.42 11.22 -16.47
N VAL A 105 5.63 10.54 -15.63
CA VAL A 105 5.70 9.09 -15.45
C VAL A 105 5.27 8.36 -16.71
N VAL A 106 4.13 8.75 -17.29
CA VAL A 106 3.56 8.12 -18.49
C VAL A 106 4.47 8.32 -19.71
N ALA A 107 5.03 9.53 -19.87
CA ALA A 107 5.98 9.85 -20.94
C ALA A 107 7.38 9.24 -20.74
N GLY A 108 7.58 8.41 -19.71
CA GLY A 108 8.83 7.71 -19.46
C GLY A 108 9.23 6.70 -20.55
N GLY A 109 8.30 6.31 -21.44
CA GLY A 109 8.55 5.38 -22.55
C GLY A 109 8.86 3.96 -22.07
N TRP A 110 8.03 3.43 -21.18
CA TRP A 110 8.22 2.13 -20.55
C TRP A 110 7.85 0.97 -21.48
N ASP A 111 8.71 -0.04 -21.55
CA ASP A 111 8.41 -1.30 -22.21
C ASP A 111 7.68 -2.26 -21.28
N LEU A 112 7.98 -2.19 -19.97
CA LEU A 112 7.35 -3.00 -18.95
C LEU A 112 7.08 -2.15 -17.71
N ILE A 113 5.84 -2.19 -17.21
CA ILE A 113 5.48 -1.65 -15.91
C ILE A 113 5.11 -2.80 -14.97
N ILE A 114 5.70 -2.79 -13.78
CA ILE A 114 5.42 -3.75 -12.71
C ILE A 114 4.76 -3.02 -11.54
N ILE A 115 3.58 -3.47 -11.12
CA ILE A 115 2.90 -2.91 -9.94
C ILE A 115 2.88 -3.97 -8.84
N ASP A 116 3.67 -3.74 -7.78
CA ASP A 116 3.68 -4.63 -6.61
C ASP A 116 2.58 -4.25 -5.62
N GLU A 117 2.07 -5.24 -4.90
CA GLU A 117 0.86 -5.15 -4.09
C GLU A 117 -0.32 -4.53 -4.87
N ALA A 118 -0.52 -5.02 -6.08
CA ALA A 118 -1.46 -4.49 -7.06
C ALA A 118 -2.92 -4.40 -6.55
N HIS A 119 -3.30 -5.18 -5.53
CA HIS A 119 -4.60 -5.03 -4.87
C HIS A 119 -4.85 -3.61 -4.35
N ARG A 120 -3.80 -2.81 -4.11
CA ARG A 120 -3.91 -1.42 -3.67
C ARG A 120 -4.40 -0.48 -4.77
N VAL A 121 -4.12 -0.79 -6.04
CA VAL A 121 -4.62 0.01 -7.18
C VAL A 121 -6.01 -0.42 -7.64
N ALA A 122 -6.56 -1.52 -7.12
CA ALA A 122 -7.94 -1.89 -7.33
C ALA A 122 -8.92 -0.85 -6.75
N GLY A 123 -8.52 -0.18 -5.65
CA GLY A 123 -9.33 0.83 -4.97
C GLY A 123 -10.63 0.30 -4.38
N SER A 124 -11.33 1.12 -3.60
CA SER A 124 -12.71 0.86 -3.16
C SER A 124 -13.73 1.29 -4.21
N THR A 125 -13.38 2.32 -4.98
CA THR A 125 -14.16 2.85 -6.12
C THR A 125 -13.21 3.19 -7.27
N SER A 126 -13.73 3.39 -8.47
CA SER A 126 -12.96 3.83 -9.64
C SER A 126 -12.37 5.23 -9.51
N GLU A 127 -12.89 6.04 -8.59
CA GLU A 127 -12.47 7.44 -8.39
C GLU A 127 -11.30 7.59 -7.41
N VAL A 128 -10.92 6.53 -6.71
CA VAL A 128 -9.79 6.57 -5.77
C VAL A 128 -8.48 6.84 -6.51
N ALA A 129 -7.68 7.77 -6.01
CA ALA A 129 -6.42 8.21 -6.62
C ALA A 129 -5.48 7.06 -7.03
N ARG A 130 -5.44 5.97 -6.25
CA ARG A 130 -4.63 4.80 -6.60
C ARG A 130 -5.18 4.02 -7.79
N HIS A 131 -6.50 3.95 -7.96
CA HIS A 131 -7.09 3.30 -9.13
C HIS A 131 -6.83 4.13 -10.40
N LYS A 132 -6.98 5.44 -10.33
CA LYS A 132 -6.63 6.36 -11.42
C LYS A 132 -5.15 6.19 -11.83
N LEU A 133 -4.25 6.05 -10.85
CA LEU A 133 -2.84 5.74 -11.13
C LEU A 133 -2.69 4.41 -11.87
N GLY A 134 -3.33 3.34 -11.38
CA GLY A 134 -3.28 2.02 -12.02
C GLY A 134 -3.76 2.07 -13.48
N ASP A 135 -4.87 2.74 -13.71
CA ASP A 135 -5.46 2.93 -15.03
C ASP A 135 -4.52 3.66 -16.00
N MET A 136 -3.88 4.72 -15.54
CA MET A 136 -2.93 5.46 -16.35
C MET A 136 -1.65 4.66 -16.65
N LEU A 137 -1.12 3.94 -15.66
CA LEU A 137 0.04 3.09 -15.84
C LEU A 137 -0.25 1.92 -16.79
N SER A 138 -1.47 1.38 -16.79
CA SER A 138 -1.87 0.31 -17.71
C SER A 138 -1.85 0.73 -19.18
N GLN A 139 -2.01 2.03 -19.44
CA GLN A 139 -1.98 2.58 -20.79
C GLN A 139 -0.60 3.11 -21.21
N ALA A 140 0.35 3.21 -20.25
CA ALA A 140 1.67 3.79 -20.46
C ALA A 140 2.73 2.79 -20.94
N SER A 141 2.40 1.50 -21.03
CA SER A 141 3.35 0.46 -21.43
C SER A 141 2.63 -0.67 -22.17
N PRO A 142 3.27 -1.28 -23.19
CA PRO A 142 2.72 -2.45 -23.87
C PRO A 142 2.66 -3.71 -22.98
N HIS A 143 3.48 -3.75 -21.91
CA HIS A 143 3.49 -4.90 -21.00
C HIS A 143 3.24 -4.43 -19.56
N LEU A 144 2.24 -5.04 -18.92
CA LEU A 144 1.89 -4.78 -17.52
C LEU A 144 1.96 -6.07 -16.70
N LEU A 145 2.71 -6.03 -15.60
CA LEU A 145 2.80 -7.13 -14.64
C LEU A 145 2.24 -6.68 -13.28
N LEU A 146 1.15 -7.31 -12.84
CA LEU A 146 0.52 -7.06 -11.55
C LEU A 146 0.92 -8.15 -10.54
N LEU A 147 1.59 -7.77 -9.47
CA LEU A 147 2.02 -8.69 -8.41
C LEU A 147 1.13 -8.50 -7.18
N THR A 148 0.51 -9.55 -6.70
CA THR A 148 -0.26 -9.50 -5.44
C THR A 148 -0.35 -10.86 -4.78
N ALA A 149 -0.38 -10.90 -3.45
CA ALA A 149 -0.66 -12.11 -2.69
C ALA A 149 -2.18 -12.35 -2.53
N THR A 150 -2.98 -11.32 -2.66
CA THR A 150 -4.42 -11.32 -2.39
C THR A 150 -5.19 -10.63 -3.52
N PRO A 151 -5.25 -11.24 -4.72
CA PRO A 151 -5.93 -10.63 -5.87
C PRO A 151 -7.43 -10.48 -5.61
N HIS A 152 -8.01 -11.39 -4.82
CA HIS A 152 -9.43 -11.44 -4.51
C HIS A 152 -9.65 -11.46 -2.98
N SER A 153 -10.26 -10.41 -2.46
CA SER A 153 -10.57 -10.25 -1.02
C SER A 153 -12.02 -10.67 -0.68
N GLY A 154 -12.61 -11.59 -1.44
CA GLY A 154 -14.03 -11.98 -1.30
C GLY A 154 -15.02 -11.03 -1.98
N LYS A 155 -14.54 -9.93 -2.60
CA LYS A 155 -15.38 -8.97 -3.33
C LYS A 155 -15.00 -8.97 -4.80
N THR A 156 -15.99 -9.17 -5.69
CA THR A 156 -15.77 -9.25 -7.14
C THR A 156 -15.34 -7.92 -7.75
N GLU A 157 -15.87 -6.80 -7.27
CA GLU A 157 -15.61 -5.48 -7.85
C GLU A 157 -14.12 -5.05 -7.82
N PRO A 158 -13.37 -5.14 -6.70
CA PRO A 158 -11.94 -4.83 -6.72
C PRO A 158 -11.16 -5.76 -7.64
N PHE A 159 -11.53 -7.03 -7.72
CA PHE A 159 -10.89 -7.98 -8.60
C PHE A 159 -11.17 -7.68 -10.09
N LEU A 160 -12.42 -7.35 -10.42
CA LEU A 160 -12.77 -6.89 -11.76
C LEU A 160 -11.90 -5.69 -12.19
N ARG A 161 -11.74 -4.69 -11.31
CA ARG A 161 -10.89 -3.53 -11.61
C ARG A 161 -9.43 -3.91 -11.87
N LEU A 162 -8.88 -4.90 -11.17
CA LEU A 162 -7.54 -5.43 -11.48
C LEU A 162 -7.50 -6.08 -12.87
N MET A 163 -8.51 -6.87 -13.21
CA MET A 163 -8.59 -7.51 -14.52
C MET A 163 -8.77 -6.48 -15.64
N GLN A 164 -9.50 -5.40 -15.39
CA GLN A 164 -9.68 -4.29 -16.32
C GLN A 164 -8.40 -3.48 -16.59
N LEU A 165 -7.44 -3.50 -15.66
CA LEU A 165 -6.12 -2.92 -15.93
C LEU A 165 -5.33 -3.76 -16.95
N LEU A 166 -5.58 -5.06 -17.02
CA LEU A 166 -4.93 -5.97 -17.97
C LEU A 166 -5.65 -5.99 -19.31
N ASP A 167 -6.99 -6.08 -19.30
CA ASP A 167 -7.81 -6.16 -20.51
C ASP A 167 -9.26 -5.69 -20.22
N ARG A 168 -9.62 -4.49 -20.67
CA ARG A 168 -10.96 -3.93 -20.47
C ARG A 168 -12.01 -4.61 -21.33
N ASP A 169 -11.63 -5.03 -22.52
CA ASP A 169 -12.55 -5.62 -23.48
C ASP A 169 -12.94 -7.03 -23.06
N ALA A 170 -11.98 -7.79 -22.51
CA ALA A 170 -12.23 -9.09 -21.94
C ALA A 170 -13.04 -9.05 -20.63
N PHE A 171 -12.93 -7.95 -19.84
CA PHE A 171 -13.58 -7.81 -18.54
C PHE A 171 -14.48 -6.57 -18.44
N PRO A 172 -15.54 -6.45 -19.25
CA PRO A 172 -16.40 -5.27 -19.29
C PRO A 172 -17.28 -5.10 -18.03
N ASN A 173 -17.59 -6.20 -17.33
CA ASN A 173 -18.50 -6.22 -16.18
C ASN A 173 -18.23 -7.41 -15.25
N PRO A 174 -18.81 -7.44 -14.03
CA PRO A 174 -18.58 -8.53 -13.07
C PRO A 174 -18.93 -9.93 -13.56
N LYS A 175 -19.85 -10.08 -14.54
CA LYS A 175 -20.23 -11.38 -15.09
C LYS A 175 -19.14 -12.00 -15.95
N ALA A 176 -18.22 -11.20 -16.48
CA ALA A 176 -17.06 -11.67 -17.23
C ALA A 176 -15.96 -12.26 -16.34
N VAL A 177 -16.03 -12.08 -15.02
CA VAL A 177 -15.06 -12.60 -14.06
C VAL A 177 -15.39 -14.07 -13.76
N VAL A 178 -15.18 -14.94 -14.74
CA VAL A 178 -15.32 -16.39 -14.61
C VAL A 178 -13.95 -17.06 -14.76
N ARG A 179 -13.81 -18.26 -14.19
CA ARG A 179 -12.52 -18.97 -14.11
C ARG A 179 -11.85 -19.14 -15.46
N GLU A 180 -12.62 -19.55 -16.45
CA GLU A 180 -12.13 -19.83 -17.81
C GLU A 180 -11.58 -18.56 -18.48
N GLN A 181 -12.21 -17.42 -18.25
CA GLN A 181 -11.80 -16.15 -18.84
C GLN A 181 -10.62 -15.51 -18.09
N VAL A 182 -10.53 -15.74 -16.79
CA VAL A 182 -9.46 -15.21 -15.93
C VAL A 182 -8.17 -16.04 -16.05
N ALA A 183 -8.27 -17.35 -16.28
CA ALA A 183 -7.13 -18.28 -16.28
C ALA A 183 -5.95 -17.86 -17.19
N PRO A 184 -6.14 -17.32 -18.40
CA PRO A 184 -5.03 -16.87 -19.25
C PRO A 184 -4.24 -15.67 -18.71
N TYR A 185 -4.84 -14.88 -17.80
CA TYR A 185 -4.26 -13.66 -17.27
C TYR A 185 -3.57 -13.84 -15.92
N ILE A 186 -3.75 -15.00 -15.23
CA ILE A 186 -3.27 -15.21 -13.87
C ILE A 186 -2.39 -16.46 -13.79
N ILE A 187 -1.20 -16.23 -13.25
CA ILE A 187 -0.33 -17.31 -12.78
C ILE A 187 -0.41 -17.32 -11.25
N ARG A 188 -0.87 -18.41 -10.66
CA ARG A 188 -1.01 -18.56 -9.21
C ARG A 188 -0.45 -19.92 -8.78
N THR A 189 0.54 -19.85 -7.91
CA THR A 189 1.09 -21.05 -7.25
C THR A 189 0.73 -21.02 -5.77
N GLU A 190 -0.01 -21.99 -5.28
CA GLU A 190 -0.29 -22.12 -3.85
C GLU A 190 0.83 -22.90 -3.16
N LYS A 191 1.16 -22.55 -1.90
CA LYS A 191 2.20 -23.26 -1.14
C LYS A 191 1.96 -24.77 -1.04
N ARG A 192 0.70 -25.19 -0.98
CA ARG A 192 0.32 -26.60 -0.94
C ARG A 192 0.61 -27.37 -2.24
N GLU A 193 0.74 -26.64 -3.35
CA GLU A 193 0.97 -27.20 -4.68
C GLU A 193 2.44 -27.10 -5.10
N ALA A 194 3.25 -26.38 -4.30
CA ALA A 194 4.66 -26.20 -4.56
C ALA A 194 5.44 -27.50 -4.25
N MET A 195 6.06 -28.06 -5.27
CA MET A 195 6.84 -29.31 -5.19
C MET A 195 8.28 -29.02 -5.62
N ASP A 196 9.20 -29.85 -5.14
CA ASP A 196 10.57 -29.89 -5.65
C ASP A 196 10.67 -30.66 -6.97
N ASN A 197 11.89 -30.77 -7.52
CA ASN A 197 12.14 -31.50 -8.77
C ASN A 197 11.89 -33.01 -8.65
N GLU A 198 11.78 -33.54 -7.45
CA GLU A 198 11.51 -34.95 -7.14
C GLU A 198 10.01 -35.20 -6.88
N GLY A 199 9.16 -34.16 -6.96
CA GLY A 199 7.72 -34.25 -6.71
C GLY A 199 7.34 -34.28 -5.23
N LYS A 200 8.25 -33.89 -4.31
CA LYS A 200 7.95 -33.78 -2.88
C LYS A 200 7.44 -32.39 -2.56
N PRO A 201 6.43 -32.26 -1.66
CA PRO A 201 5.96 -30.95 -1.22
C PRO A 201 7.08 -30.12 -0.60
N LEU A 202 7.29 -28.88 -1.09
CA LEU A 202 8.26 -27.91 -0.54
C LEU A 202 7.87 -27.40 0.82
N PHE A 203 6.59 -27.40 1.15
CA PHE A 203 6.06 -26.89 2.41
C PHE A 203 5.30 -27.99 3.14
N LYS A 204 5.47 -28.02 4.47
CA LYS A 204 4.66 -28.87 5.33
C LYS A 204 3.21 -28.40 5.36
N GLU A 205 2.28 -29.32 5.59
CA GLU A 205 0.87 -28.98 5.78
C GLU A 205 0.70 -28.02 6.94
N ARG A 206 -0.14 -27.01 6.74
CA ARG A 206 -0.45 -26.00 7.77
C ARG A 206 -1.65 -26.45 8.58
N HIS A 207 -1.43 -26.76 9.85
CA HIS A 207 -2.49 -26.99 10.81
C HIS A 207 -2.73 -25.71 11.62
N THR A 208 -4.00 -25.29 11.69
CA THR A 208 -4.40 -24.13 12.51
C THR A 208 -5.14 -24.63 13.73
N HIS A 209 -4.58 -24.34 14.90
CA HIS A 209 -5.21 -24.66 16.18
C HIS A 209 -5.65 -23.36 16.86
N LEU A 210 -6.93 -23.31 17.25
CA LEU A 210 -7.44 -22.24 18.10
C LEU A 210 -7.14 -22.61 19.56
N VAL A 211 -6.24 -21.86 20.17
CA VAL A 211 -5.92 -22.00 21.59
C VAL A 211 -6.70 -20.95 22.37
N LYS A 212 -7.62 -21.37 23.21
CA LYS A 212 -8.26 -20.48 24.19
C LYS A 212 -7.25 -20.11 25.27
N VAL A 213 -7.03 -18.82 25.46
CA VAL A 213 -6.24 -18.31 26.58
C VAL A 213 -7.24 -17.83 27.63
N GLU A 214 -7.29 -18.55 28.76
CA GLU A 214 -8.15 -18.18 29.88
C GLU A 214 -7.38 -17.34 30.90
N TRP A 215 -8.06 -16.36 31.49
CA TRP A 215 -7.49 -15.57 32.56
C TRP A 215 -7.25 -16.47 33.78
N GLN A 216 -6.05 -16.36 34.39
CA GLN A 216 -5.68 -17.01 35.61
C GLN A 216 -5.47 -15.95 36.69
N GLU A 217 -5.45 -16.33 37.98
CA GLU A 217 -5.24 -15.39 39.09
C GLU A 217 -3.98 -14.53 38.93
N ARG A 218 -2.89 -15.10 38.39
CA ARG A 218 -1.64 -14.36 38.08
C ARG A 218 -1.82 -13.26 37.02
N HIS A 219 -2.91 -13.24 36.27
CA HIS A 219 -3.19 -12.28 35.21
C HIS A 219 -4.23 -11.23 35.66
N SER A 220 -4.60 -11.18 36.95
CA SER A 220 -5.66 -10.30 37.47
C SER A 220 -5.45 -8.84 37.08
N LEU A 221 -4.24 -8.29 37.27
CA LEU A 221 -3.92 -6.91 36.88
C LEU A 221 -4.00 -6.66 35.37
N GLN A 222 -3.63 -7.64 34.57
CA GLN A 222 -3.76 -7.52 33.10
C GLN A 222 -5.21 -7.57 32.66
N GLN A 223 -6.00 -8.40 33.30
CA GLN A 223 -7.44 -8.48 33.06
C GLN A 223 -8.13 -7.17 33.43
N GLU A 224 -7.84 -6.63 34.60
CA GLU A 224 -8.35 -5.34 35.05
C GLU A 224 -7.99 -4.21 34.08
N LEU A 225 -6.73 -4.12 33.66
CA LEU A 225 -6.27 -3.17 32.64
C LEU A 225 -7.05 -3.34 31.34
N TYR A 226 -7.23 -4.57 30.87
CA TYR A 226 -7.97 -4.86 29.64
C TYR A 226 -9.43 -4.41 29.74
N GLU A 227 -10.10 -4.66 30.85
CA GLU A 227 -11.48 -4.29 31.09
C GLU A 227 -11.65 -2.76 31.14
N HIS A 228 -10.76 -2.06 31.88
CA HIS A 228 -10.77 -0.60 31.98
C HIS A 228 -10.50 0.08 30.64
N VAL A 229 -9.51 -0.39 29.88
CA VAL A 229 -9.23 0.15 28.54
C VAL A 229 -10.40 -0.12 27.59
N THR A 230 -11.00 -1.30 27.65
CA THR A 230 -12.16 -1.66 26.81
C THR A 230 -13.36 -0.76 27.11
N GLU A 231 -13.62 -0.49 28.37
CA GLU A 231 -14.72 0.41 28.77
C GLU A 231 -14.44 1.86 28.35
N TYR A 232 -13.21 2.35 28.56
CA TYR A 232 -12.77 3.66 28.08
C TYR A 232 -12.93 3.82 26.58
N VAL A 233 -12.48 2.81 25.82
CA VAL A 233 -12.61 2.76 24.36
C VAL A 233 -14.07 2.80 23.94
N ARG A 234 -14.93 1.98 24.56
CA ARG A 234 -16.36 1.90 24.26
C ARG A 234 -17.06 3.22 24.46
N THR A 235 -16.84 3.85 25.61
CA THR A 235 -17.45 5.11 25.98
C THR A 235 -16.99 6.25 25.08
N SER A 236 -15.69 6.35 24.86
CA SER A 236 -15.09 7.41 24.05
C SER A 236 -15.41 7.26 22.56
N TYR A 237 -15.47 6.03 22.04
CA TYR A 237 -15.88 5.74 20.67
C TYR A 237 -17.34 6.15 20.40
N ASN A 238 -18.25 5.78 21.30
CA ASN A 238 -19.65 6.16 21.20
C ASN A 238 -19.85 7.68 21.25
N LYS A 239 -19.09 8.37 22.12
CA LYS A 239 -19.08 9.83 22.18
C LYS A 239 -18.54 10.45 20.88
N ALA A 240 -17.46 9.91 20.35
CA ALA A 240 -16.84 10.39 19.11
C ALA A 240 -17.78 10.27 17.91
N ILE A 241 -18.57 9.19 17.82
CA ILE A 241 -19.58 9.02 16.76
C ILE A 241 -20.67 10.09 16.89
N ARG A 242 -21.20 10.31 18.10
CA ARG A 242 -22.23 11.34 18.34
C ARG A 242 -21.74 12.74 17.98
N GLU A 243 -20.49 13.06 18.30
CA GLU A 243 -19.87 14.35 18.02
C GLU A 243 -19.25 14.45 16.60
N LYS A 244 -19.39 13.43 15.75
CA LYS A 244 -18.81 13.34 14.40
C LYS A 244 -17.28 13.51 14.36
N LYS A 245 -16.59 13.15 15.44
CA LYS A 245 -15.12 13.21 15.56
C LYS A 245 -14.46 11.90 15.17
N HIS A 246 -14.44 11.56 13.89
CA HIS A 246 -13.96 10.28 13.36
C HIS A 246 -12.51 9.94 13.76
N TYR A 247 -11.63 10.95 13.92
CA TYR A 247 -10.25 10.76 14.35
C TYR A 247 -10.12 10.18 15.77
N ILE A 248 -11.04 10.55 16.69
CA ILE A 248 -11.09 9.97 18.04
C ILE A 248 -11.55 8.50 17.94
N GLY A 249 -12.55 8.20 17.10
CA GLY A 249 -12.99 6.82 16.85
C GLY A 249 -11.85 5.93 16.38
N PHE A 250 -11.02 6.41 15.44
CA PHE A 250 -9.84 5.69 14.97
C PHE A 250 -8.83 5.44 16.10
N LEU A 251 -8.54 6.44 16.93
CA LEU A 251 -7.65 6.30 18.08
C LEU A 251 -8.15 5.25 19.08
N MET A 252 -9.46 5.18 19.31
CA MET A 252 -10.06 4.18 20.20
C MET A 252 -9.86 2.75 19.66
N VAL A 253 -10.02 2.54 18.36
CA VAL A 253 -9.74 1.25 17.72
C VAL A 253 -8.26 0.88 17.87
N LEU A 254 -7.35 1.84 17.77
CA LEU A 254 -5.92 1.62 17.99
C LEU A 254 -5.65 1.17 19.43
N PHE A 255 -6.23 1.82 20.43
CA PHE A 255 -6.08 1.45 21.85
C PHE A 255 -6.57 0.03 22.12
N GLN A 256 -7.71 -0.38 21.53
CA GLN A 256 -8.21 -1.75 21.66
C GLN A 256 -7.23 -2.78 21.06
N ARG A 257 -6.55 -2.45 19.98
CA ARG A 257 -5.50 -3.31 19.40
C ARG A 257 -4.25 -3.35 20.26
N LEU A 258 -3.84 -2.24 20.83
CA LEU A 258 -2.66 -2.17 21.67
C LEU A 258 -2.84 -2.96 22.96
N VAL A 259 -3.98 -2.84 23.66
CA VAL A 259 -4.22 -3.57 24.92
C VAL A 259 -4.27 -5.07 24.71
N SER A 260 -4.72 -5.55 23.55
CA SER A 260 -4.70 -6.97 23.20
C SER A 260 -3.35 -7.49 22.72
N SER A 261 -2.40 -6.61 22.37
CA SER A 261 -1.09 -7.02 21.87
C SER A 261 0.04 -6.86 22.89
N SER A 262 0.08 -5.76 23.66
CA SER A 262 1.15 -5.48 24.63
C SER A 262 0.70 -4.49 25.70
N THR A 263 0.88 -4.88 26.98
CA THR A 263 0.62 -4.00 28.13
C THR A 263 1.53 -2.77 28.14
N ALA A 264 2.80 -2.90 27.75
CA ALA A 264 3.72 -1.76 27.65
C ALA A 264 3.29 -0.76 26.56
N ALA A 265 2.88 -1.26 25.38
CA ALA A 265 2.47 -0.40 24.30
C ALA A 265 1.19 0.39 24.61
N ILE A 266 0.23 -0.21 25.34
CA ILE A 266 -0.97 0.52 25.76
C ILE A 266 -0.66 1.52 26.87
N ALA A 267 0.26 1.21 27.80
CA ALA A 267 0.69 2.14 28.86
C ALA A 267 1.29 3.42 28.25
N ASP A 268 2.30 3.28 27.37
CA ASP A 268 2.90 4.41 26.65
C ASP A 268 1.87 5.24 25.87
N ALA A 269 0.91 4.58 25.24
CA ALA A 269 -0.12 5.26 24.45
C ALA A 269 -1.11 6.05 25.35
N LEU A 270 -1.45 5.51 26.52
CA LEU A 270 -2.31 6.17 27.49
C LEU A 270 -1.60 7.35 28.18
N GLU A 271 -0.32 7.21 28.53
CA GLU A 271 0.48 8.31 29.08
C GLU A 271 0.54 9.48 28.12
N ARG A 272 0.91 9.27 26.87
CA ARG A 272 0.91 10.32 25.84
C ARG A 272 -0.47 10.95 25.66
N ARG A 273 -1.52 10.17 25.76
CA ARG A 273 -2.89 10.66 25.66
C ARG A 273 -3.25 11.53 26.84
N LEU A 274 -2.84 11.15 28.05
CA LEU A 274 -3.04 11.90 29.28
C LEU A 274 -2.34 13.25 29.20
N ASP A 275 -1.07 13.28 28.81
CA ASP A 275 -0.27 14.50 28.64
C ASP A 275 -0.95 15.51 27.70
N ILE A 276 -1.42 15.03 26.54
CA ILE A 276 -2.13 15.89 25.58
C ILE A 276 -3.40 16.50 26.19
N ILE A 277 -4.20 15.69 26.89
CA ILE A 277 -5.45 16.17 27.50
C ILE A 277 -5.18 17.17 28.62
N THR A 278 -4.16 16.90 29.45
CA THR A 278 -3.77 17.77 30.56
C THR A 278 -3.26 19.11 30.06
N THR A 279 -2.35 19.11 29.08
CA THR A 279 -1.81 20.32 28.46
C THR A 279 -2.91 21.17 27.81
N GLN A 280 -3.87 20.56 27.13
CA GLN A 280 -5.02 21.27 26.56
C GLN A 280 -5.93 21.86 27.62
N SER A 281 -6.13 21.18 28.75
CA SER A 281 -6.92 21.69 29.87
C SER A 281 -6.26 22.87 30.53
N GLU A 282 -4.95 22.85 30.77
CA GLU A 282 -4.17 23.94 31.33
C GLU A 282 -4.17 25.22 30.45
N GLN A 283 -4.06 25.03 29.12
CA GLN A 283 -4.15 26.13 28.16
C GLN A 283 -5.54 26.78 28.13
N LEU A 284 -6.60 26.01 28.25
CA LEU A 284 -7.97 26.53 28.34
C LEU A 284 -8.20 27.27 29.66
N HIS A 285 -7.66 26.79 30.80
CA HIS A 285 -7.74 27.46 32.06
C HIS A 285 -6.95 28.76 32.08
N SER A 286 -5.74 28.80 31.52
CA SER A 286 -4.94 30.01 31.43
C SER A 286 -5.56 31.08 30.52
N ALA A 287 -6.22 30.68 29.43
CA ALA A 287 -6.94 31.57 28.53
C ALA A 287 -8.18 32.20 29.21
N SER A 288 -8.91 31.44 30.05
CA SER A 288 -10.09 31.94 30.76
C SER A 288 -9.77 32.86 31.94
N ILE A 289 -8.53 32.88 32.47
CA ILE A 289 -8.08 33.75 33.54
C ILE A 289 -7.47 35.06 32.99
N GLY A 290 -7.10 35.08 31.69
CA GLY A 290 -6.57 36.28 31.03
C GLY A 290 -7.63 37.26 30.52
N ASP A 291 -8.91 36.88 30.54
CA ASP A 291 -10.04 37.70 30.09
C ASP A 291 -10.88 38.29 31.29
N LEU A 292 -10.39 38.27 32.50
CA LEU A 292 -10.92 38.93 33.69
C LEU A 292 -9.96 40.03 34.15
#